data_3312559f60d097d0c5bc59fcbfb9bf34
#
_entry.id   3312559f60d097d0c5bc59fcbfb9bf34
#
_cell.length_a   1.000
_cell.length_b   1.000
_cell.length_c   1.000
_cell.angle_alpha   90.00
_cell.angle_beta   90.00
_cell.angle_gamma   90.00
#
_symmetry.space_group_name_H-M   'P 1'
#
loop_
_entity.id
_entity.type
_entity.pdbx_description
1 polymer ?
#
loop_
_entity_poly.entity_id
_entity_poly.type
_entity_poly.pdbx_seq_one_letter_code
_entity_poly.pdbx_strand_id
1 'polypeptide(L)'
;MPELGILGNHVILDLDSSGNLTWPGAIPKRLCWGVGADDRWHFSEERASIRQSVDSNEITTLTRMRVPGGDITQRVEVIPWGGQSVTKLEFYNETPIPVAISIMLLNFGPVEINSRTVSIDAKPVIASSKTPRMLINGLGYQDITDRIVNAELEDIRTSKLSTNSPSDDSALIFPLPHSTKLELLINNEDLDNLPDIERSPSFNDVSNGWQKHFESGMEIQTDDNRLTSVLNTARRHLLIGSDQEIASRFWNVDSDEPVVPLAALALMAWGHTDSAKKLIFKYMESAPTNLFKNSVDKETLYALCLWQKYLEFCSQEEELEDIILWINETVRQLLASLPVKRKLKKRDMTLEIVSLRAAIEILTFMQQKTLATELQNQLVKIEEVIGSKENPSPFEKYTDSYEISIETLGGYLQIQENSLTLDQILSKANPTGSLIMGSRQQDPVFSALFLLIIRAGFLQEKKLPSGEKQIQVASSYDLDWIGVGIQVKNAPISSGIMGYAIRWHGTSPALLWEANTSTRIQINAEKLDESWFSNDHIGETLLSKQIPKETAVSIHANTSLLKNRIRPDSPDGGTFQ
;
A
#
# COMPACT_ATOMS: atom_id res chain seq x y z
N MET A 1 3.03 1.77 11.00
CA MET A 1 4.33 2.27 10.56
C MET A 1 4.45 1.97 9.10
N PRO A 2 4.89 2.89 8.25
CA PRO A 2 5.13 2.58 6.85
C PRO A 2 6.29 1.60 6.76
N GLU A 3 6.13 0.60 5.92
CA GLU A 3 7.18 -0.32 5.55
C GLU A 3 7.93 0.26 4.36
N LEU A 4 9.24 0.23 4.43
CA LEU A 4 10.13 0.73 3.40
C LEU A 4 10.74 -0.45 2.66
N GLY A 5 10.70 -0.43 1.33
CA GLY A 5 11.25 -1.46 0.48
C GLY A 5 11.21 -1.04 -0.98
N ILE A 6 11.75 -1.87 -1.85
CA ILE A 6 11.69 -1.73 -3.31
C ILE A 6 11.14 -3.00 -3.93
N LEU A 7 10.62 -2.87 -5.15
CA LEU A 7 10.19 -4.02 -5.93
C LEU A 7 11.41 -4.87 -6.32
N GLY A 8 11.23 -6.19 -6.32
CA GLY A 8 12.28 -7.14 -6.66
C GLY A 8 13.31 -7.41 -5.57
N ASN A 9 13.06 -6.94 -4.33
CA ASN A 9 13.96 -7.16 -3.20
C ASN A 9 13.20 -7.64 -1.96
N HIS A 10 13.84 -8.53 -1.18
CA HIS A 10 13.23 -9.16 0.00
C HIS A 10 13.42 -8.37 1.29
N VAL A 11 14.24 -7.31 1.26
CA VAL A 11 14.52 -6.52 2.45
C VAL A 11 13.45 -5.46 2.65
N ILE A 12 12.85 -5.49 3.81
CA ILE A 12 11.84 -4.55 4.24
C ILE A 12 12.25 -4.01 5.60
N LEU A 13 12.07 -2.72 5.75
CA LEU A 13 12.40 -1.98 6.95
C LEU A 13 11.13 -1.39 7.55
N ASP A 14 11.05 -1.44 8.87
CA ASP A 14 10.02 -0.72 9.62
C ASP A 14 10.54 0.68 9.97
N LEU A 15 9.75 1.69 9.62
CA LEU A 15 9.98 3.07 10.03
C LEU A 15 8.96 3.46 11.10
N ASP A 16 9.40 3.72 12.33
CA ASP A 16 8.48 4.13 13.40
C ASP A 16 8.06 5.62 13.29
N SER A 17 7.09 6.02 14.11
CA SER A 17 6.59 7.41 14.13
C SER A 17 7.62 8.44 14.59
N SER A 18 8.74 7.99 15.11
CA SER A 18 9.87 8.81 15.57
C SER A 18 11.01 8.88 14.54
N GLY A 19 10.86 8.20 13.40
CA GLY A 19 11.88 8.14 12.36
C GLY A 19 13.01 7.14 12.65
N ASN A 20 12.81 6.23 13.61
CA ASN A 20 13.75 5.15 13.85
C ASN A 20 13.52 4.02 12.86
N LEU A 21 14.60 3.38 12.42
CA LEU A 21 14.54 2.25 11.49
C LEU A 21 14.77 0.94 12.24
N THR A 22 14.03 -0.09 11.83
CA THR A 22 14.21 -1.44 12.33
C THR A 22 14.36 -2.42 11.17
N TRP A 23 15.44 -3.17 11.15
CA TRP A 23 15.63 -4.32 10.26
C TRP A 23 15.09 -5.56 10.98
N PRO A 24 14.05 -6.20 10.45
CA PRO A 24 13.49 -7.40 11.07
C PRO A 24 14.51 -8.57 11.04
N GLY A 25 14.51 -9.38 12.09
CA GLY A 25 15.39 -10.54 12.21
C GLY A 25 15.21 -11.21 13.56
N ALA A 26 15.96 -12.29 13.82
CA ALA A 26 15.94 -12.99 15.11
C ALA A 26 16.33 -12.05 16.27
N ILE A 27 17.32 -11.20 16.03
CA ILE A 27 17.64 -10.03 16.87
C ILE A 27 17.48 -8.81 15.96
N PRO A 28 16.44 -7.98 16.16
CA PRO A 28 16.22 -6.83 15.29
C PRO A 28 17.33 -5.80 15.46
N LYS A 29 17.92 -5.37 14.34
CA LYS A 29 18.82 -4.23 14.31
C LYS A 29 18.00 -2.94 14.31
N ARG A 30 18.40 -1.95 15.08
CA ARG A 30 17.68 -0.66 15.13
C ARG A 30 18.65 0.50 14.91
N LEU A 31 18.23 1.46 14.10
CA LEU A 31 18.88 2.77 14.00
C LEU A 31 17.97 3.80 14.63
N CYS A 32 18.46 4.43 15.71
CA CYS A 32 17.81 5.56 16.34
C CYS A 32 18.64 6.82 16.12
N TRP A 33 18.03 7.99 16.34
CA TRP A 33 18.71 9.25 16.11
C TRP A 33 18.40 10.28 17.20
N GLY A 34 19.23 11.31 17.27
CA GLY A 34 19.05 12.42 18.18
C GLY A 34 19.74 13.67 17.68
N VAL A 35 19.36 14.82 18.23
CA VAL A 35 19.87 16.14 17.87
C VAL A 35 20.41 16.84 19.10
N GLY A 36 21.67 17.23 19.06
CA GLY A 36 22.30 18.13 20.04
C GLY A 36 22.14 19.58 19.57
N ALA A 37 21.31 20.35 20.26
CA ALA A 37 21.03 21.75 19.96
C ALA A 37 20.91 22.53 21.28
N ASP A 38 21.48 23.75 21.33
CA ASP A 38 21.36 24.66 22.49
C ASP A 38 21.73 23.98 23.83
N ASP A 39 22.89 23.35 23.85
CA ASP A 39 23.48 22.62 24.99
C ASP A 39 22.60 21.48 25.56
N ARG A 40 21.66 20.97 24.75
CA ARG A 40 20.78 19.84 25.10
C ARG A 40 20.72 18.83 23.99
N TRP A 41 20.46 17.57 24.37
CA TRP A 41 20.16 16.50 23.46
C TRP A 41 18.64 16.24 23.41
N HIS A 42 18.13 16.07 22.20
CA HIS A 42 16.77 15.68 21.89
C HIS A 42 16.82 14.35 21.18
N PHE A 43 16.26 13.30 21.77
CA PHE A 43 16.29 11.97 21.19
C PHE A 43 14.96 11.60 20.54
N SER A 44 15.03 10.76 19.51
CA SER A 44 13.88 10.34 18.72
C SER A 44 12.79 9.64 19.55
N GLU A 45 13.12 9.02 20.67
CA GLU A 45 12.13 8.37 21.54
C GLU A 45 11.37 9.36 22.44
N GLU A 46 11.81 10.58 22.55
CA GLU A 46 11.14 11.67 23.27
C GLU A 46 10.02 12.30 22.42
N ARG A 47 9.01 11.56 22.10
CA ARG A 47 7.97 11.76 21.07
C ARG A 47 7.30 13.15 20.98
N ALA A 48 7.37 13.98 22.03
CA ALA A 48 6.60 15.24 22.10
C ALA A 48 6.98 16.31 21.06
N SER A 49 8.19 16.26 20.50
CA SER A 49 8.73 17.22 19.54
C SER A 49 8.79 16.72 18.10
N ILE A 50 8.33 15.48 17.86
CA ILE A 50 8.44 14.82 16.55
C ILE A 50 7.10 14.79 15.85
N ARG A 51 7.11 15.07 14.55
CA ARG A 51 5.97 14.93 13.66
C ARG A 51 6.41 14.26 12.36
N GLN A 52 5.58 13.40 11.84
CA GLN A 52 5.83 12.69 10.60
C GLN A 52 4.79 13.05 9.54
N SER A 53 5.17 13.09 8.28
CA SER A 53 4.30 13.35 7.14
C SER A 53 4.90 12.69 5.90
N VAL A 54 4.11 12.58 4.84
CA VAL A 54 4.63 12.25 3.51
C VAL A 54 4.79 13.54 2.73
N ASP A 55 5.87 13.69 2.01
CA ASP A 55 5.99 14.74 1.00
C ASP A 55 5.05 14.41 -0.16
N SER A 56 4.06 15.26 -0.39
CA SER A 56 3.04 15.05 -1.42
C SER A 56 3.62 14.94 -2.84
N ASN A 57 4.78 15.54 -3.06
CA ASN A 57 5.43 15.55 -4.37
C ASN A 57 6.40 14.37 -4.55
N GLU A 58 7.01 13.89 -3.47
CA GLU A 58 8.10 12.91 -3.54
C GLU A 58 7.74 11.53 -2.97
N ILE A 59 6.53 11.30 -2.47
CA ILE A 59 6.11 10.02 -1.84
C ILE A 59 7.06 9.57 -0.70
N THR A 60 7.94 10.47 -0.26
CA THR A 60 8.99 10.21 0.73
C THR A 60 8.48 10.52 2.13
N THR A 61 8.81 9.67 3.09
CA THR A 61 8.46 9.94 4.49
C THR A 61 9.41 10.97 5.08
N LEU A 62 8.82 12.03 5.63
CA LEU A 62 9.51 13.12 6.33
C LEU A 62 9.24 13.00 7.83
N THR A 63 10.30 12.93 8.62
CA THR A 63 10.22 13.03 10.08
C THR A 63 10.88 14.33 10.51
N ARG A 64 10.14 15.22 11.19
CA ARG A 64 10.64 16.51 11.68
C ARG A 64 10.71 16.50 13.18
N MET A 65 11.88 16.81 13.72
CA MET A 65 12.09 17.03 15.14
C MET A 65 12.21 18.53 15.41
N ARG A 66 11.35 19.06 16.26
CA ARG A 66 11.42 20.44 16.70
C ARG A 66 12.51 20.59 17.76
N VAL A 67 13.48 21.46 17.50
CA VAL A 67 14.55 21.85 18.44
C VAL A 67 14.57 23.37 18.59
N PRO A 68 15.29 23.93 19.58
CA PRO A 68 15.43 25.37 19.68
C PRO A 68 15.93 25.98 18.36
N GLY A 69 15.19 26.98 17.89
CA GLY A 69 15.52 27.70 16.66
C GLY A 69 14.93 27.15 15.36
N GLY A 70 14.36 25.94 15.31
CA GLY A 70 13.80 25.42 14.06
C GLY A 70 13.54 23.92 14.07
N ASP A 71 13.52 23.34 12.90
CA ASP A 71 13.30 21.91 12.71
C ASP A 71 14.56 21.24 12.16
N ILE A 72 14.75 20.00 12.52
CA ILE A 72 15.65 19.07 11.84
C ILE A 72 14.75 18.08 11.08
N THR A 73 14.92 18.03 9.78
CA THR A 73 14.15 17.16 8.91
C THR A 73 14.96 15.92 8.54
N GLN A 74 14.38 14.74 8.78
CA GLN A 74 14.88 13.46 8.31
C GLN A 74 14.04 13.03 7.10
N ARG A 75 14.71 12.58 6.02
CA ARG A 75 14.12 11.85 4.90
C ARG A 75 14.68 10.44 4.87
N VAL A 76 13.86 9.47 4.54
CA VAL A 76 14.28 8.07 4.42
C VAL A 76 13.59 7.37 3.28
N GLU A 77 14.37 6.62 2.50
CA GLU A 77 13.90 5.72 1.45
C GLU A 77 14.84 4.54 1.25
N VAL A 78 14.29 3.43 0.76
CA VAL A 78 15.09 2.32 0.24
C VAL A 78 15.30 2.54 -1.26
N ILE A 79 16.55 2.47 -1.70
CA ILE A 79 16.95 2.69 -3.08
C ILE A 79 17.54 1.41 -3.68
N PRO A 80 17.32 1.14 -4.98
CA PRO A 80 17.94 0.03 -5.68
C PRO A 80 19.43 0.32 -5.95
N TRP A 81 20.29 -0.68 -5.75
CA TRP A 81 21.70 -0.63 -6.08
C TRP A 81 22.27 -1.99 -6.46
N GLY A 82 22.74 -2.13 -7.71
CA GLY A 82 23.41 -3.35 -8.18
C GLY A 82 22.58 -4.65 -8.05
N GLY A 83 21.25 -4.55 -8.17
CA GLY A 83 20.34 -5.68 -7.97
C GLY A 83 19.97 -5.96 -6.50
N GLN A 84 20.48 -5.14 -5.58
CA GLN A 84 20.22 -5.21 -4.14
C GLN A 84 19.59 -3.91 -3.65
N SER A 85 19.37 -3.78 -2.35
CA SER A 85 18.80 -2.59 -1.73
C SER A 85 19.73 -1.92 -0.73
N VAL A 86 19.65 -0.60 -0.68
CA VAL A 86 20.37 0.26 0.27
C VAL A 86 19.39 1.26 0.86
N THR A 87 19.46 1.51 2.16
CA THR A 87 18.65 2.57 2.79
C THR A 87 19.37 3.90 2.70
N LYS A 88 18.71 4.91 2.12
CA LYS A 88 19.20 6.28 2.06
C LYS A 88 18.48 7.11 3.13
N LEU A 89 19.28 7.76 4.01
CA LEU A 89 18.81 8.76 4.97
C LEU A 89 19.41 10.11 4.63
N GLU A 90 18.63 11.16 4.80
CA GLU A 90 19.09 12.54 4.75
C GLU A 90 18.58 13.27 5.99
N PHE A 91 19.47 13.97 6.68
CA PHE A 91 19.14 14.93 7.74
C PHE A 91 19.46 16.34 7.25
N TYR A 92 18.49 17.22 7.29
CA TYR A 92 18.63 18.62 6.90
C TYR A 92 18.41 19.55 8.09
N ASN A 93 19.34 20.48 8.28
CA ASN A 93 19.27 21.46 9.37
C ASN A 93 18.59 22.74 8.88
N GLU A 94 17.32 22.93 9.28
CA GLU A 94 16.54 24.13 9.01
C GLU A 94 16.73 25.22 10.09
N THR A 95 17.50 24.95 11.15
CA THR A 95 17.75 25.92 12.22
C THR A 95 18.83 26.93 11.81
N PRO A 96 18.85 28.14 12.39
CA PRO A 96 19.87 29.15 12.09
C PRO A 96 21.24 28.85 12.75
N ILE A 97 21.35 27.81 13.54
CA ILE A 97 22.55 27.43 14.30
C ILE A 97 23.10 26.06 13.85
N PRO A 98 24.38 25.80 14.03
CA PRO A 98 24.90 24.45 13.85
C PRO A 98 24.36 23.53 14.95
N VAL A 99 24.09 22.26 14.57
CA VAL A 99 23.63 21.21 15.50
C VAL A 99 24.56 19.99 15.38
N ALA A 100 24.40 19.04 16.29
CA ALA A 100 25.02 17.73 16.18
C ALA A 100 23.92 16.67 15.93
N ILE A 101 24.16 15.73 15.02
CA ILE A 101 23.28 14.57 14.80
C ILE A 101 23.95 13.34 15.41
N SER A 102 23.24 12.66 16.28
CA SER A 102 23.60 11.34 16.79
C SER A 102 22.89 10.26 15.98
N ILE A 103 23.64 9.28 15.49
CA ILE A 103 23.13 8.07 14.85
C ILE A 103 23.51 6.89 15.73
N MET A 104 22.52 6.28 16.36
CA MET A 104 22.68 5.16 17.29
C MET A 104 22.39 3.86 16.58
N LEU A 105 23.32 2.93 16.60
CA LEU A 105 23.27 1.61 15.99
C LEU A 105 23.11 0.57 17.11
N LEU A 106 21.94 -0.03 17.21
CA LEU A 106 21.61 -1.00 18.25
C LEU A 106 21.52 -2.41 17.65
N ASN A 107 22.23 -3.36 18.26
CA ASN A 107 22.35 -4.75 17.80
C ASN A 107 23.06 -4.89 16.43
N PHE A 108 23.88 -3.93 16.05
CA PHE A 108 24.65 -4.03 14.81
C PHE A 108 25.99 -4.77 15.00
N GLY A 109 26.55 -4.77 16.20
CA GLY A 109 27.85 -5.26 16.51
C GLY A 109 28.92 -4.16 16.59
N PRO A 110 30.18 -4.52 16.92
CA PRO A 110 31.26 -3.56 17.08
C PRO A 110 31.60 -2.88 15.75
N VAL A 111 31.69 -1.55 15.77
CA VAL A 111 31.90 -0.73 14.57
C VAL A 111 33.38 -0.34 14.42
N GLU A 112 33.83 -0.34 13.16
CA GLU A 112 35.10 0.23 12.73
C GLU A 112 34.84 1.43 11.82
N ILE A 113 35.58 2.53 12.05
CA ILE A 113 35.38 3.76 11.27
C ILE A 113 36.61 4.03 10.41
N ASN A 114 36.38 4.10 9.10
CA ASN A 114 37.39 4.52 8.14
C ASN A 114 36.90 5.73 7.37
N SER A 115 37.30 6.93 7.80
CA SER A 115 36.86 8.20 7.20
C SER A 115 35.34 8.37 7.19
N ARG A 116 34.71 8.14 6.06
CA ARG A 116 33.25 8.27 5.84
C ARG A 116 32.51 6.94 5.81
N THR A 117 33.23 5.83 6.03
CA THR A 117 32.66 4.48 6.02
C THR A 117 32.72 3.88 7.41
N VAL A 118 31.63 3.29 7.83
CA VAL A 118 31.52 2.49 9.05
C VAL A 118 31.35 1.04 8.65
N SER A 119 32.19 0.18 9.18
CA SER A 119 32.20 -1.26 8.90
C SER A 119 31.97 -2.07 10.18
N ILE A 120 31.42 -3.27 10.00
CA ILE A 120 31.26 -4.29 11.03
C ILE A 120 31.80 -5.59 10.44
N ASP A 121 32.68 -6.28 11.13
CA ASP A 121 33.35 -7.48 10.64
C ASP A 121 33.99 -7.29 9.25
N ALA A 122 34.64 -6.14 9.05
CA ALA A 122 35.27 -5.69 7.82
C ALA A 122 34.28 -5.44 6.63
N LYS A 123 32.98 -5.60 6.83
CA LYS A 123 31.97 -5.28 5.82
C LYS A 123 31.43 -3.86 6.01
N PRO A 124 31.27 -3.06 4.94
CA PRO A 124 30.74 -1.70 5.03
C PRO A 124 29.24 -1.74 5.37
N VAL A 125 28.87 -1.08 6.46
CA VAL A 125 27.48 -0.98 6.91
C VAL A 125 26.91 0.40 6.62
N ILE A 126 27.69 1.48 6.80
CA ILE A 126 27.27 2.85 6.53
C ILE A 126 28.34 3.57 5.72
N ALA A 127 27.89 4.24 4.65
CA ALA A 127 28.63 5.32 4.01
C ALA A 127 27.97 6.65 4.36
N SER A 128 28.75 7.70 4.64
CA SER A 128 28.27 9.02 5.04
C SER A 128 28.86 10.13 4.21
N SER A 129 28.08 11.22 3.95
CA SER A 129 28.56 12.40 3.25
C SER A 129 29.56 13.23 4.07
N LYS A 130 29.59 13.02 5.40
CA LYS A 130 30.48 13.70 6.35
C LYS A 130 31.17 12.67 7.24
N THR A 131 32.40 12.97 7.64
CA THR A 131 33.09 12.12 8.62
C THR A 131 32.47 12.30 10.01
N PRO A 132 32.11 11.23 10.73
CA PRO A 132 31.69 11.33 12.11
C PRO A 132 32.82 11.91 12.96
N ARG A 133 32.48 12.73 13.93
CA ARG A 133 33.46 13.40 14.79
C ARG A 133 33.78 12.58 16.03
N MET A 134 32.78 11.93 16.59
CA MET A 134 32.88 11.19 17.83
C MET A 134 32.19 9.83 17.73
N LEU A 135 32.70 8.87 18.47
CA LEU A 135 32.16 7.53 18.65
C LEU A 135 31.84 7.33 20.12
N ILE A 136 30.76 6.63 20.39
CA ILE A 136 30.37 6.16 21.71
C ILE A 136 30.04 4.68 21.58
N ASN A 137 30.58 3.87 22.46
CA ASN A 137 30.18 2.47 22.59
C ASN A 137 29.41 2.29 23.90
N GLY A 138 28.35 1.47 23.88
CA GLY A 138 27.51 1.28 25.06
C GLY A 138 26.69 0.00 25.00
N LEU A 139 25.83 -0.20 26.00
CA LEU A 139 24.92 -1.34 26.12
C LEU A 139 23.47 -0.88 26.11
N GLY A 140 22.85 -0.94 24.93
CA GLY A 140 21.48 -0.53 24.74
C GLY A 140 21.27 0.99 24.61
N TYR A 141 20.07 1.34 24.24
CA TYR A 141 19.67 2.73 23.95
C TYR A 141 19.93 3.68 25.13
N GLN A 142 19.53 3.30 26.36
CA GLN A 142 19.64 4.17 27.54
C GLN A 142 21.07 4.47 27.92
N ASP A 143 21.95 3.46 27.96
CA ASP A 143 23.36 3.67 28.28
C ASP A 143 24.05 4.60 27.27
N ILE A 144 23.73 4.43 25.97
CA ILE A 144 24.27 5.29 24.91
C ILE A 144 23.78 6.74 25.08
N THR A 145 22.51 6.95 25.33
CA THR A 145 21.96 8.29 25.52
C THR A 145 22.52 8.98 26.76
N ASP A 146 22.67 8.26 27.87
CA ASP A 146 23.27 8.78 29.10
C ASP A 146 24.72 9.20 28.87
N ARG A 147 25.51 8.40 28.15
CA ARG A 147 26.90 8.74 27.79
C ARG A 147 26.99 9.95 26.87
N ILE A 148 26.06 10.07 25.91
CA ILE A 148 25.97 11.25 25.03
C ILE A 148 25.71 12.51 25.89
N VAL A 149 24.75 12.45 26.80
CA VAL A 149 24.38 13.58 27.68
C VAL A 149 25.52 13.96 28.61
N ASN A 150 26.23 12.96 29.18
CA ASN A 150 27.35 13.17 30.06
C ASN A 150 28.65 13.54 29.33
N ALA A 151 28.63 13.69 28.02
CA ALA A 151 29.78 13.99 27.16
C ALA A 151 30.94 12.97 27.31
N GLU A 152 30.62 11.70 27.52
CA GLU A 152 31.58 10.59 27.54
C GLU A 152 31.93 10.18 26.11
N LEU A 153 32.51 11.12 25.34
CA LEU A 153 32.71 11.02 23.89
C LEU A 153 34.17 10.70 23.56
N GLU A 154 34.41 9.74 22.67
CA GLU A 154 35.73 9.46 22.12
C GLU A 154 35.95 10.21 20.81
N ASP A 155 36.96 11.10 20.72
CA ASP A 155 37.32 11.78 19.47
C ASP A 155 38.01 10.78 18.52
N ILE A 156 37.37 10.48 17.40
CA ILE A 156 37.84 9.54 16.38
C ILE A 156 39.25 9.92 15.84
N ARG A 157 39.60 11.21 15.87
CA ARG A 157 40.93 11.68 15.39
C ARG A 157 42.08 11.33 16.33
N THR A 158 41.79 11.12 17.59
CA THR A 158 42.79 10.91 18.64
C THR A 158 42.83 9.47 19.13
N SER A 159 41.77 8.71 18.98
CA SER A 159 41.69 7.32 19.37
C SER A 159 42.27 6.41 18.28
N LYS A 160 43.31 5.65 18.61
CA LYS A 160 43.62 4.42 17.87
C LYS A 160 42.45 3.49 18.17
N LEU A 161 41.53 3.35 17.23
CA LEU A 161 40.35 2.48 17.34
C LEU A 161 40.80 1.04 17.63
N SER A 162 41.00 0.70 18.90
CA SER A 162 41.05 -0.69 19.32
C SER A 162 39.67 -1.06 19.87
N THR A 163 38.90 -1.71 19.05
CA THR A 163 37.57 -2.25 19.35
C THR A 163 37.63 -3.43 20.33
N ASN A 164 38.32 -3.29 21.44
CA ASN A 164 38.35 -4.32 22.49
C ASN A 164 37.17 -4.20 23.47
N SER A 165 36.16 -3.35 23.16
CA SER A 165 34.93 -3.30 23.93
C SER A 165 33.92 -4.29 23.35
N PRO A 166 33.37 -5.22 24.13
CA PRO A 166 32.40 -6.21 23.66
C PRO A 166 30.99 -5.64 23.51
N SER A 167 30.85 -4.34 23.20
CA SER A 167 29.54 -3.71 23.07
C SER A 167 29.03 -3.85 21.66
N ASP A 168 27.85 -4.43 21.52
CA ASP A 168 27.16 -4.60 20.25
C ASP A 168 26.45 -3.31 19.78
N ASP A 169 26.52 -2.23 20.57
CA ASP A 169 25.80 -0.98 20.33
C ASP A 169 26.75 0.21 20.29
N SER A 170 26.50 1.14 19.40
CA SER A 170 27.36 2.30 19.17
C SER A 170 26.56 3.53 18.76
N ALA A 171 27.11 4.73 18.99
CA ALA A 171 26.60 5.96 18.43
C ALA A 171 27.70 6.76 17.73
N LEU A 172 27.33 7.34 16.58
CA LEU A 172 28.17 8.21 15.76
C LEU A 172 27.65 9.63 15.85
N ILE A 173 28.50 10.60 16.15
CA ILE A 173 28.13 12.01 16.24
C ILE A 173 28.66 12.77 15.02
N PHE A 174 27.77 13.42 14.31
CA PHE A 174 28.05 14.22 13.12
C PHE A 174 27.74 15.70 13.36
N PRO A 175 28.69 16.62 13.13
CA PRO A 175 28.37 18.04 13.12
C PRO A 175 27.55 18.39 11.87
N LEU A 176 26.45 19.14 12.05
CA LEU A 176 25.57 19.57 10.99
C LEU A 176 25.40 21.09 11.02
N PRO A 177 26.19 21.85 10.23
CA PRO A 177 26.04 23.30 10.12
C PRO A 177 24.67 23.71 9.60
N HIS A 178 24.31 25.00 9.82
CA HIS A 178 23.11 25.60 9.31
C HIS A 178 22.96 25.41 7.80
N SER A 179 21.74 25.13 7.34
CA SER A 179 21.38 24.95 5.94
C SER A 179 22.22 23.91 5.20
N THR A 180 22.72 22.90 5.92
CA THR A 180 23.45 21.78 5.32
C THR A 180 22.73 20.47 5.57
N LYS A 181 23.13 19.46 4.79
CA LYS A 181 22.62 18.10 4.93
C LYS A 181 23.69 17.10 5.33
N LEU A 182 23.27 16.06 5.99
CA LEU A 182 24.00 14.83 6.23
C LEU A 182 23.27 13.71 5.48
N GLU A 183 23.93 13.05 4.55
CA GLU A 183 23.42 11.88 3.84
C GLU A 183 24.14 10.64 4.33
N LEU A 184 23.36 9.57 4.53
CA LEU A 184 23.84 8.25 4.92
C LEU A 184 23.27 7.22 3.95
N LEU A 185 24.10 6.26 3.55
CA LEU A 185 23.68 5.04 2.87
C LEU A 185 23.94 3.87 3.79
N ILE A 186 22.91 3.07 4.06
CA ILE A 186 22.98 1.95 4.98
C ILE A 186 22.80 0.66 4.21
N ASN A 187 23.72 -0.25 4.40
CA ASN A 187 23.70 -1.58 3.80
C ASN A 187 22.55 -2.41 4.39
N ASN A 188 21.63 -2.85 3.55
CA ASN A 188 20.55 -3.73 3.97
C ASN A 188 20.88 -5.22 3.82
N GLU A 189 21.82 -5.54 2.94
CA GLU A 189 22.12 -6.91 2.49
C GLU A 189 23.63 -7.09 2.39
N ASP A 190 24.32 -7.48 3.29
CA ASP A 190 25.74 -7.87 3.30
C ASP A 190 26.59 -7.54 2.03
N LEU A 191 26.37 -6.33 1.46
CA LEU A 191 27.10 -5.84 0.29
C LEU A 191 28.59 -5.70 0.64
N ASP A 192 29.47 -6.14 -0.25
CA ASP A 192 30.92 -5.93 -0.09
C ASP A 192 31.33 -4.46 -0.26
N ASN A 193 30.54 -3.68 -1.00
CA ASN A 193 30.80 -2.26 -1.24
C ASN A 193 29.49 -1.46 -1.27
N LEU A 194 29.45 -0.36 -0.54
CA LEU A 194 28.37 0.62 -0.64
C LEU A 194 28.59 1.56 -1.82
N PRO A 195 27.49 2.08 -2.43
CA PRO A 195 27.61 3.09 -3.46
C PRO A 195 28.28 4.38 -2.96
N ASP A 196 28.89 5.11 -3.87
CA ASP A 196 29.25 6.50 -3.61
C ASP A 196 27.97 7.31 -3.43
N ILE A 197 27.87 8.08 -2.37
CA ILE A 197 26.69 8.90 -2.05
C ILE A 197 26.32 9.84 -3.21
N GLU A 198 27.32 10.43 -3.85
CA GLU A 198 27.13 11.37 -4.96
C GLU A 198 26.54 10.69 -6.23
N ARG A 199 26.71 9.36 -6.35
CA ARG A 199 26.20 8.55 -7.46
C ARG A 199 24.94 7.78 -7.11
N SER A 200 24.51 7.80 -5.85
CA SER A 200 23.30 7.11 -5.42
C SER A 200 22.06 7.82 -5.98
N PRO A 201 20.98 7.07 -6.30
CA PRO A 201 19.71 7.68 -6.70
C PRO A 201 19.24 8.74 -5.70
N SER A 202 18.69 9.82 -6.21
CA SER A 202 18.07 10.85 -5.37
C SER A 202 16.69 10.38 -4.87
N PHE A 203 16.13 11.04 -3.85
CA PHE A 203 14.75 10.79 -3.42
C PHE A 203 13.75 11.04 -4.55
N ASN A 204 14.00 12.03 -5.40
CA ASN A 204 13.16 12.31 -6.56
C ASN A 204 13.21 11.17 -7.60
N ASP A 205 14.38 10.55 -7.83
CA ASP A 205 14.49 9.40 -8.73
C ASP A 205 13.66 8.20 -8.22
N VAL A 206 13.69 7.96 -6.91
CA VAL A 206 12.89 6.90 -6.26
C VAL A 206 11.39 7.20 -6.38
N SER A 207 10.99 8.44 -6.10
CA SER A 207 9.61 8.90 -6.26
C SER A 207 9.11 8.75 -7.68
N ASN A 208 9.91 9.15 -8.66
CA ASN A 208 9.58 9.00 -10.08
C ASN A 208 9.47 7.51 -10.48
N GLY A 209 10.28 6.65 -9.88
CA GLY A 209 10.17 5.20 -10.05
C GLY A 209 8.84 4.66 -9.56
N TRP A 210 8.46 5.00 -8.33
CA TRP A 210 7.16 4.61 -7.76
C TRP A 210 5.99 5.19 -8.55
N GLN A 211 6.09 6.46 -8.97
CA GLN A 211 5.05 7.10 -9.77
C GLN A 211 4.80 6.33 -11.08
N LYS A 212 5.85 5.89 -11.79
CA LYS A 212 5.71 5.06 -13.00
C LYS A 212 5.02 3.72 -12.71
N HIS A 213 5.31 3.09 -11.56
CA HIS A 213 4.59 1.89 -11.16
C HIS A 213 3.10 2.17 -10.88
N PHE A 214 2.78 3.32 -10.29
CA PHE A 214 1.38 3.68 -10.08
C PHE A 214 0.67 4.02 -11.40
N GLU A 215 1.32 4.74 -12.31
CA GLU A 215 0.80 5.09 -13.65
C GLU A 215 0.55 3.88 -14.55
N SER A 216 1.23 2.74 -14.31
CA SER A 216 0.97 1.51 -15.05
C SER A 216 -0.39 0.88 -14.72
N GLY A 217 -1.02 1.25 -13.61
CA GLY A 217 -2.33 0.80 -13.18
C GLY A 217 -3.39 1.91 -13.20
N MET A 218 -4.48 1.69 -12.48
CA MET A 218 -5.55 2.68 -12.32
C MET A 218 -5.04 3.89 -11.54
N GLU A 219 -5.33 5.08 -12.04
CA GLU A 219 -5.09 6.34 -11.37
C GLU A 219 -6.39 7.04 -11.04
N ILE A 220 -6.45 7.64 -9.86
CA ILE A 220 -7.53 8.53 -9.42
C ILE A 220 -6.93 9.88 -9.09
N GLN A 221 -7.36 10.91 -9.80
CA GLN A 221 -6.96 12.29 -9.58
C GLN A 221 -8.12 13.06 -8.95
N THR A 222 -7.90 13.55 -7.75
CA THR A 222 -8.82 14.38 -6.97
C THR A 222 -8.04 15.49 -6.28
N ASP A 223 -8.73 16.50 -5.77
CA ASP A 223 -8.11 17.57 -4.96
C ASP A 223 -7.85 17.13 -3.50
N ASP A 224 -8.22 15.89 -3.13
CA ASP A 224 -7.99 15.34 -1.79
C ASP A 224 -6.60 14.70 -1.68
N ASN A 225 -5.64 15.48 -1.18
CA ASN A 225 -4.27 15.01 -0.93
C ASN A 225 -4.19 13.88 0.10
N ARG A 226 -5.13 13.81 1.05
CA ARG A 226 -5.16 12.77 2.07
C ARG A 226 -5.55 11.42 1.45
N LEU A 227 -6.57 11.42 0.60
CA LEU A 227 -6.96 10.23 -0.16
C LEU A 227 -5.81 9.74 -1.04
N THR A 228 -5.16 10.65 -1.79
CA THR A 228 -4.02 10.33 -2.66
C THR A 228 -2.87 9.71 -1.86
N SER A 229 -2.53 10.26 -0.70
CA SER A 229 -1.47 9.74 0.17
C SER A 229 -1.78 8.32 0.65
N VAL A 230 -3.01 8.08 1.14
CA VAL A 230 -3.43 6.75 1.62
C VAL A 230 -3.45 5.72 0.48
N LEU A 231 -3.94 6.11 -0.70
CA LEU A 231 -3.94 5.25 -1.90
C LEU A 231 -2.53 4.82 -2.30
N ASN A 232 -1.61 5.78 -2.41
CA ASN A 232 -0.23 5.49 -2.81
C ASN A 232 0.48 4.61 -1.77
N THR A 233 0.26 4.87 -0.50
CA THR A 233 0.84 4.07 0.58
C THR A 233 0.27 2.64 0.60
N ALA A 234 -1.04 2.47 0.44
CA ALA A 234 -1.67 1.15 0.37
C ALA A 234 -1.20 0.34 -0.85
N ARG A 235 -1.12 0.98 -2.02
CA ARG A 235 -0.60 0.35 -3.26
C ARG A 235 0.85 -0.06 -3.09
N ARG A 236 1.71 0.85 -2.60
CA ARG A 236 3.13 0.56 -2.33
C ARG A 236 3.30 -0.64 -1.42
N HIS A 237 2.55 -0.69 -0.32
CA HIS A 237 2.59 -1.78 0.63
C HIS A 237 2.26 -3.14 -0.03
N LEU A 238 1.15 -3.22 -0.79
CA LEU A 238 0.77 -4.46 -1.45
C LEU A 238 1.76 -4.86 -2.57
N LEU A 239 2.28 -3.89 -3.32
CA LEU A 239 3.28 -4.13 -4.37
C LEU A 239 4.59 -4.69 -3.79
N ILE A 240 5.13 -4.08 -2.72
CA ILE A 240 6.32 -4.59 -2.03
C ILE A 240 6.07 -6.02 -1.53
N GLY A 241 4.93 -6.26 -0.88
CA GLY A 241 4.58 -7.57 -0.37
C GLY A 241 4.40 -8.64 -1.45
N SER A 242 3.97 -8.25 -2.66
CA SER A 242 3.79 -9.17 -3.79
C SER A 242 5.10 -9.80 -4.28
N ASP A 243 6.21 -9.11 -4.11
CA ASP A 243 7.54 -9.58 -4.53
C ASP A 243 8.24 -10.43 -3.46
N GLN A 244 7.71 -10.48 -2.22
CA GLN A 244 8.31 -11.27 -1.16
C GLN A 244 8.25 -12.77 -1.48
N GLU A 245 9.32 -13.50 -1.14
CA GLU A 245 9.42 -14.94 -1.39
C GLU A 245 8.28 -15.73 -0.75
N ILE A 246 7.86 -15.30 0.46
CA ILE A 246 6.70 -15.83 1.16
C ILE A 246 5.83 -14.67 1.66
N ALA A 247 4.91 -14.22 0.83
CA ALA A 247 4.00 -13.12 1.15
C ALA A 247 3.23 -13.34 2.49
N SER A 248 2.84 -14.57 2.80
CA SER A 248 2.17 -14.90 4.04
C SER A 248 3.02 -14.71 5.30
N ARG A 249 4.35 -14.79 5.19
CA ARG A 249 5.25 -14.49 6.31
C ARG A 249 5.50 -13.00 6.47
N PHE A 250 5.52 -12.29 5.36
CA PHE A 250 5.65 -10.84 5.35
C PHE A 250 4.41 -10.19 5.97
N TRP A 251 3.23 -10.63 5.53
CA TRP A 251 1.96 -10.17 6.07
C TRP A 251 1.50 -11.05 7.24
N ASN A 252 2.28 -11.12 8.30
CA ASN A 252 1.94 -11.90 9.50
C ASN A 252 0.80 -11.20 10.27
N VAL A 253 -0.44 -11.47 9.86
CA VAL A 253 -1.65 -10.93 10.47
C VAL A 253 -2.48 -12.07 11.03
N ASP A 254 -2.81 -11.99 12.31
CA ASP A 254 -3.83 -12.83 12.97
C ASP A 254 -5.22 -12.38 12.49
N SER A 255 -5.59 -12.79 11.29
CA SER A 255 -6.87 -12.47 10.67
C SER A 255 -7.53 -13.74 10.13
N ASP A 256 -8.82 -13.85 10.31
CA ASP A 256 -9.65 -14.89 9.68
C ASP A 256 -9.83 -14.64 8.16
N GLU A 257 -9.48 -13.45 7.69
CA GLU A 257 -9.58 -13.07 6.28
C GLU A 257 -8.41 -13.62 5.45
N PRO A 258 -8.66 -13.99 4.20
CA PRO A 258 -7.63 -14.52 3.31
C PRO A 258 -6.71 -13.41 2.77
N VAL A 259 -5.67 -13.06 3.50
CA VAL A 259 -4.77 -11.91 3.22
C VAL A 259 -4.23 -11.91 1.80
N VAL A 260 -3.58 -13.00 1.38
CA VAL A 260 -2.95 -13.10 0.05
C VAL A 260 -3.99 -13.02 -1.09
N PRO A 261 -5.12 -13.75 -1.02
CA PRO A 261 -6.21 -13.59 -1.98
C PRO A 261 -6.77 -12.17 -2.08
N LEU A 262 -6.97 -11.48 -0.97
CA LEU A 262 -7.45 -10.09 -0.98
C LEU A 262 -6.43 -9.13 -1.60
N ALA A 263 -5.15 -9.28 -1.28
CA ALA A 263 -4.08 -8.49 -1.86
C ALA A 263 -3.97 -8.71 -3.39
N ALA A 264 -4.03 -9.97 -3.84
CA ALA A 264 -4.03 -10.29 -5.27
C ALA A 264 -5.24 -9.67 -5.99
N LEU A 265 -6.43 -9.78 -5.41
CA LEU A 265 -7.66 -9.18 -5.95
C LEU A 265 -7.55 -7.66 -6.05
N ALA A 266 -7.04 -6.99 -5.00
CA ALA A 266 -6.85 -5.55 -4.99
C ALA A 266 -5.86 -5.10 -6.07
N LEU A 267 -4.73 -5.80 -6.21
CA LEU A 267 -3.74 -5.50 -7.25
C LEU A 267 -4.29 -5.70 -8.66
N MET A 268 -5.07 -6.77 -8.91
CA MET A 268 -5.77 -6.97 -10.19
C MET A 268 -6.73 -5.83 -10.48
N ALA A 269 -7.57 -5.49 -9.50
CA ALA A 269 -8.59 -4.44 -9.63
C ALA A 269 -7.98 -3.06 -9.88
N TRP A 270 -6.72 -2.85 -9.50
CA TRP A 270 -5.95 -1.64 -9.74
C TRP A 270 -4.99 -1.73 -10.93
N GLY A 271 -5.02 -2.82 -11.72
CA GLY A 271 -4.24 -2.97 -12.95
C GLY A 271 -2.79 -3.43 -12.76
N HIS A 272 -2.41 -3.82 -11.55
CA HIS A 272 -1.09 -4.41 -11.27
C HIS A 272 -1.12 -5.92 -11.45
N THR A 273 -1.47 -6.36 -12.66
CA THR A 273 -1.78 -7.75 -12.99
C THR A 273 -0.59 -8.69 -12.85
N ASP A 274 0.63 -8.24 -13.21
CA ASP A 274 1.85 -9.03 -13.05
C ASP A 274 2.15 -9.33 -11.57
N SER A 275 1.99 -8.33 -10.71
CA SER A 275 2.18 -8.50 -9.27
C SER A 275 1.12 -9.42 -8.66
N ALA A 276 -0.13 -9.29 -9.10
CA ALA A 276 -1.21 -10.18 -8.69
C ALA A 276 -0.94 -11.63 -9.14
N LYS A 277 -0.51 -11.83 -10.39
CA LYS A 277 -0.12 -13.14 -10.93
C LYS A 277 0.96 -13.81 -10.09
N LYS A 278 2.03 -13.09 -9.76
CA LYS A 278 3.09 -13.57 -8.86
C LYS A 278 2.54 -14.02 -7.51
N LEU A 279 1.63 -13.24 -6.91
CA LEU A 279 0.99 -13.61 -5.65
C LEU A 279 0.16 -14.88 -5.76
N ILE A 280 -0.62 -15.04 -6.83
CA ILE A 280 -1.45 -16.23 -7.04
C ILE A 280 -0.56 -17.47 -7.17
N PHE A 281 0.53 -17.40 -7.96
CA PHE A 281 1.48 -18.51 -8.08
C PHE A 281 2.11 -18.88 -6.74
N LYS A 282 2.61 -17.91 -5.98
CA LYS A 282 3.19 -18.16 -4.65
C LYS A 282 2.18 -18.73 -3.67
N TYR A 283 0.93 -18.29 -3.76
CA TYR A 283 -0.15 -18.81 -2.95
C TYR A 283 -0.47 -20.27 -3.29
N MET A 284 -0.47 -20.62 -4.58
CA MET A 284 -0.62 -22.01 -5.03
C MET A 284 0.52 -22.92 -4.55
N GLU A 285 1.77 -22.45 -4.64
CA GLU A 285 2.95 -23.19 -4.20
C GLU A 285 2.97 -23.42 -2.68
N SER A 286 2.41 -22.48 -1.92
CA SER A 286 2.30 -22.61 -0.46
C SER A 286 1.18 -23.54 -0.01
N ALA A 287 0.23 -23.87 -0.90
CA ALA A 287 -0.85 -24.80 -0.59
C ALA A 287 -0.27 -26.22 -0.39
N PRO A 288 -0.53 -26.85 0.76
CA PRO A 288 0.01 -28.18 1.02
C PRO A 288 -0.57 -29.18 0.04
N THR A 289 0.24 -29.63 -0.92
CA THR A 289 -0.09 -30.72 -1.86
C THR A 289 -0.18 -32.06 -1.10
N ASN A 290 -1.19 -32.20 -0.29
CA ASN A 290 -1.45 -33.47 0.38
C ASN A 290 -2.19 -34.41 -0.58
N LEU A 291 -1.44 -35.08 -1.45
CA LEU A 291 -1.92 -36.11 -2.37
C LEU A 291 -2.70 -37.25 -1.68
N PHE A 292 -2.72 -37.29 -0.35
CA PHE A 292 -3.36 -38.33 0.46
C PHE A 292 -4.62 -37.90 1.23
N LYS A 293 -5.00 -36.62 1.16
CA LYS A 293 -6.25 -36.15 1.76
C LYS A 293 -7.39 -36.19 0.75
N ASN A 294 -8.52 -36.78 1.15
CA ASN A 294 -9.78 -36.76 0.39
C ASN A 294 -10.49 -35.40 0.45
N SER A 295 -9.76 -34.30 0.60
CA SER A 295 -10.31 -32.93 0.64
C SER A 295 -9.33 -31.97 -0.01
N VAL A 296 -9.84 -31.07 -0.83
CA VAL A 296 -9.08 -29.95 -1.39
C VAL A 296 -8.94 -28.88 -0.31
N ASP A 297 -7.75 -28.35 -0.15
CA ASP A 297 -7.48 -27.32 0.85
C ASP A 297 -8.15 -25.98 0.46
N LYS A 298 -8.49 -25.17 1.46
CA LYS A 298 -9.18 -23.89 1.29
C LYS A 298 -8.37 -22.93 0.40
N GLU A 299 -7.06 -22.97 0.52
CA GLU A 299 -6.12 -22.19 -0.27
C GLU A 299 -6.24 -22.49 -1.77
N THR A 300 -6.31 -23.77 -2.13
CA THR A 300 -6.50 -24.21 -3.52
C THR A 300 -7.85 -23.75 -4.10
N LEU A 301 -8.90 -23.76 -3.29
CA LEU A 301 -10.22 -23.28 -3.71
C LEU A 301 -10.22 -21.76 -3.95
N TYR A 302 -9.58 -21.00 -3.08
CA TYR A 302 -9.38 -19.56 -3.31
C TYR A 302 -8.54 -19.27 -4.55
N ALA A 303 -7.47 -20.06 -4.80
CA ALA A 303 -6.64 -19.89 -5.98
C ALA A 303 -7.41 -20.08 -7.29
N LEU A 304 -8.33 -21.06 -7.36
CA LEU A 304 -9.24 -21.22 -8.52
C LEU A 304 -10.10 -19.96 -8.73
N CYS A 305 -10.69 -19.43 -7.67
CA CYS A 305 -11.50 -18.22 -7.77
C CYS A 305 -10.65 -16.99 -8.17
N LEU A 306 -9.40 -16.89 -7.71
CA LEU A 306 -8.48 -15.82 -8.13
C LEU A 306 -8.11 -15.91 -9.60
N TRP A 307 -7.84 -17.13 -10.12
CA TRP A 307 -7.57 -17.32 -11.54
C TRP A 307 -8.75 -16.96 -12.43
N GLN A 308 -9.96 -17.27 -12.00
CA GLN A 308 -11.17 -16.84 -12.71
C GLN A 308 -11.24 -15.29 -12.76
N LYS A 309 -10.99 -14.61 -11.64
CA LYS A 309 -10.94 -13.15 -11.62
C LYS A 309 -9.78 -12.57 -12.44
N TYR A 310 -8.62 -13.22 -12.43
CA TYR A 310 -7.49 -12.82 -13.25
C TYR A 310 -7.86 -12.81 -14.74
N LEU A 311 -8.57 -13.83 -15.22
CA LEU A 311 -9.03 -13.90 -16.60
C LEU A 311 -10.07 -12.84 -16.97
N GLU A 312 -10.89 -12.43 -16.00
CA GLU A 312 -11.83 -11.32 -16.23
C GLU A 312 -11.10 -9.99 -16.49
N PHE A 313 -9.96 -9.75 -15.85
CA PHE A 313 -9.16 -8.52 -15.99
C PHE A 313 -8.08 -8.62 -17.08
N CYS A 314 -7.56 -9.80 -17.37
CA CYS A 314 -6.39 -10.02 -18.21
C CYS A 314 -6.67 -11.05 -19.31
N SER A 315 -7.39 -10.75 -20.32
CA SER A 315 -7.82 -11.67 -21.38
C SER A 315 -6.68 -12.32 -22.22
N GLN A 316 -5.53 -12.66 -21.64
CA GLN A 316 -4.38 -13.22 -22.34
C GLN A 316 -4.35 -14.76 -22.22
N GLU A 317 -4.63 -15.46 -23.32
CA GLU A 317 -4.68 -16.92 -23.37
C GLU A 317 -3.29 -17.57 -23.15
N GLU A 318 -2.22 -16.95 -23.65
CA GLU A 318 -0.86 -17.48 -23.60
C GLU A 318 -0.35 -17.73 -22.16
N GLU A 319 -0.82 -16.96 -21.21
CA GLU A 319 -0.41 -17.08 -19.81
C GLU A 319 -1.07 -18.25 -19.06
N LEU A 320 -2.07 -18.89 -19.64
CA LEU A 320 -2.81 -19.98 -19.01
C LEU A 320 -2.23 -21.36 -19.28
N GLU A 321 -1.36 -21.51 -20.26
CA GLU A 321 -0.76 -22.80 -20.57
C GLU A 321 0.01 -23.38 -19.38
N ASP A 322 0.66 -22.51 -18.60
CA ASP A 322 1.44 -22.90 -17.43
C ASP A 322 0.58 -23.47 -16.30
N ILE A 323 -0.68 -23.03 -16.19
CA ILE A 323 -1.58 -23.43 -15.08
C ILE A 323 -2.59 -24.51 -15.48
N ILE A 324 -2.70 -24.85 -16.76
CA ILE A 324 -3.71 -25.80 -17.26
C ILE A 324 -3.59 -27.17 -16.57
N LEU A 325 -2.38 -27.64 -16.36
CA LEU A 325 -2.12 -28.92 -15.69
C LEU A 325 -2.56 -28.87 -14.22
N TRP A 326 -2.25 -27.77 -13.56
CA TRP A 326 -2.66 -27.57 -12.16
C TRP A 326 -4.18 -27.49 -12.03
N ILE A 327 -4.87 -26.74 -12.90
CA ILE A 327 -6.33 -26.63 -12.91
C ILE A 327 -6.96 -28.02 -13.13
N ASN A 328 -6.49 -28.76 -14.13
CA ASN A 328 -7.00 -30.10 -14.43
C ASN A 328 -6.82 -31.06 -13.26
N GLU A 329 -5.68 -31.01 -12.57
CA GLU A 329 -5.43 -31.86 -11.41
C GLU A 329 -6.28 -31.44 -10.21
N THR A 330 -6.36 -30.15 -9.93
CA THR A 330 -7.19 -29.58 -8.86
C THR A 330 -8.66 -29.93 -9.04
N VAL A 331 -9.17 -29.82 -10.26
CA VAL A 331 -10.55 -30.20 -10.61
C VAL A 331 -10.80 -31.69 -10.37
N ARG A 332 -9.88 -32.58 -10.74
CA ARG A 332 -10.01 -34.03 -10.48
C ARG A 332 -10.03 -34.31 -8.99
N GLN A 333 -9.18 -33.67 -8.21
CA GLN A 333 -9.14 -33.80 -6.76
C GLN A 333 -10.43 -33.26 -6.13
N LEU A 334 -10.93 -32.11 -6.59
CA LEU A 334 -12.19 -31.52 -6.12
C LEU A 334 -13.36 -32.47 -6.39
N LEU A 335 -13.47 -33.04 -7.59
CA LEU A 335 -14.50 -34.02 -7.91
C LEU A 335 -14.41 -35.28 -7.06
N ALA A 336 -13.20 -35.79 -6.79
CA ALA A 336 -12.98 -36.95 -5.96
C ALA A 336 -13.30 -36.68 -4.48
N SER A 337 -13.15 -35.44 -4.02
CA SER A 337 -13.42 -35.01 -2.63
C SER A 337 -14.89 -34.80 -2.32
N LEU A 338 -15.75 -34.70 -3.34
CA LEU A 338 -17.17 -34.43 -3.17
C LEU A 338 -17.87 -35.57 -2.39
N PRO A 339 -18.57 -35.25 -1.32
CA PRO A 339 -19.16 -36.26 -0.48
C PRO A 339 -20.35 -36.97 -1.15
N VAL A 340 -20.57 -38.24 -0.79
CA VAL A 340 -21.73 -39.03 -1.25
C VAL A 340 -23.03 -38.30 -0.88
N LYS A 341 -24.03 -38.31 -1.75
CA LYS A 341 -25.34 -37.62 -1.65
C LYS A 341 -25.96 -37.49 -0.25
N ARG A 342 -25.81 -38.48 0.63
CA ARG A 342 -26.38 -38.45 2.00
C ARG A 342 -25.68 -37.47 2.96
N LYS A 343 -24.42 -37.10 2.69
CA LYS A 343 -23.62 -36.21 3.56
C LYS A 343 -23.64 -34.74 3.06
N LEU A 344 -24.07 -34.49 1.81
CA LEU A 344 -24.12 -33.16 1.20
C LEU A 344 -25.02 -32.18 1.97
N LYS A 345 -26.19 -32.65 2.47
CA LYS A 345 -27.17 -31.78 3.17
C LYS A 345 -26.70 -31.18 4.50
N LYS A 346 -25.56 -31.65 5.06
CA LYS A 346 -25.08 -31.28 6.40
C LYS A 346 -23.81 -30.44 6.39
N ARG A 347 -23.18 -30.28 5.25
CA ARG A 347 -21.90 -29.57 5.11
C ARG A 347 -22.13 -28.26 4.37
N ASP A 348 -21.54 -27.18 4.87
CA ASP A 348 -21.41 -25.96 4.11
C ASP A 348 -20.38 -26.22 2.98
N MET A 349 -20.84 -26.13 1.74
CA MET A 349 -20.05 -26.37 0.53
C MET A 349 -19.99 -25.12 -0.36
N THR A 350 -20.23 -23.95 0.23
CA THR A 350 -20.30 -22.70 -0.52
C THR A 350 -19.02 -22.46 -1.33
N LEU A 351 -17.87 -22.61 -0.70
CA LEU A 351 -16.59 -22.36 -1.35
C LEU A 351 -16.29 -23.39 -2.45
N GLU A 352 -16.56 -24.68 -2.23
CA GLU A 352 -16.37 -25.73 -3.23
C GLU A 352 -17.26 -25.51 -4.47
N ILE A 353 -18.54 -25.10 -4.29
CA ILE A 353 -19.45 -24.81 -5.39
C ILE A 353 -18.97 -23.62 -6.19
N VAL A 354 -18.57 -22.56 -5.53
CA VAL A 354 -18.06 -21.36 -6.20
C VAL A 354 -16.76 -21.66 -6.95
N SER A 355 -15.87 -22.45 -6.35
CA SER A 355 -14.63 -22.86 -7.01
C SER A 355 -14.87 -23.78 -8.22
N LEU A 356 -15.91 -24.65 -8.18
CA LEU A 356 -16.34 -25.43 -9.35
C LEU A 356 -16.86 -24.53 -10.47
N ARG A 357 -17.64 -23.51 -10.16
CA ARG A 357 -18.11 -22.52 -11.16
C ARG A 357 -16.91 -21.78 -11.77
N ALA A 358 -15.97 -21.32 -10.93
CA ALA A 358 -14.75 -20.68 -11.38
C ALA A 358 -13.95 -21.60 -12.32
N ALA A 359 -13.78 -22.88 -11.97
CA ALA A 359 -13.11 -23.85 -12.81
C ALA A 359 -13.82 -24.08 -14.16
N ILE A 360 -15.16 -24.13 -14.16
CA ILE A 360 -15.96 -24.26 -15.41
C ILE A 360 -15.73 -23.03 -16.31
N GLU A 361 -15.74 -21.82 -15.77
CA GLU A 361 -15.49 -20.60 -16.53
C GLU A 361 -14.07 -20.58 -17.11
N ILE A 362 -13.05 -20.94 -16.32
CA ILE A 362 -11.67 -21.04 -16.79
C ILE A 362 -11.54 -22.07 -17.92
N LEU A 363 -12.05 -23.28 -17.73
CA LEU A 363 -12.00 -24.33 -18.75
C LEU A 363 -12.78 -23.98 -20.03
N THR A 364 -13.87 -23.25 -19.88
CA THR A 364 -14.66 -22.74 -21.02
C THR A 364 -13.85 -21.70 -21.79
N PHE A 365 -13.20 -20.79 -21.10
CA PHE A 365 -12.32 -19.79 -21.69
C PHE A 365 -11.15 -20.47 -22.44
N MET A 366 -10.56 -21.50 -21.84
CA MET A 366 -9.47 -22.31 -22.43
C MET A 366 -9.95 -23.30 -23.49
N GLN A 367 -11.21 -23.23 -23.92
CA GLN A 367 -11.82 -24.11 -24.91
C GLN A 367 -11.79 -25.63 -24.55
N GLN A 368 -11.61 -25.97 -23.28
CA GLN A 368 -11.65 -27.33 -22.74
C GLN A 368 -13.10 -27.83 -22.54
N LYS A 369 -13.90 -27.80 -23.62
CA LYS A 369 -15.37 -28.00 -23.57
C LYS A 369 -15.79 -29.32 -22.93
N THR A 370 -15.05 -30.41 -23.15
CA THR A 370 -15.42 -31.74 -22.62
C THR A 370 -15.38 -31.73 -21.09
N LEU A 371 -14.29 -31.25 -20.50
CA LEU A 371 -14.13 -31.21 -19.05
C LEU A 371 -15.06 -30.17 -18.40
N ALA A 372 -15.23 -29.01 -19.02
CA ALA A 372 -16.19 -28.00 -18.57
C ALA A 372 -17.62 -28.56 -18.53
N THR A 373 -18.06 -29.33 -19.55
CA THR A 373 -19.38 -29.96 -19.59
C THR A 373 -19.53 -31.05 -18.52
N GLU A 374 -18.49 -31.85 -18.29
CA GLU A 374 -18.50 -32.87 -17.22
C GLU A 374 -18.68 -32.21 -15.84
N LEU A 375 -17.91 -31.14 -15.56
CA LEU A 375 -18.03 -30.38 -14.33
C LEU A 375 -19.41 -29.74 -14.17
N GLN A 376 -19.94 -29.14 -15.25
CA GLN A 376 -21.28 -28.55 -15.24
C GLN A 376 -22.35 -29.58 -14.86
N ASN A 377 -22.26 -30.78 -15.43
CA ASN A 377 -23.18 -31.88 -15.10
C ASN A 377 -23.07 -32.35 -13.66
N GLN A 378 -21.88 -32.31 -13.06
CA GLN A 378 -21.69 -32.63 -11.66
C GLN A 378 -22.20 -31.52 -10.74
N LEU A 379 -21.94 -30.25 -11.10
CA LEU A 379 -22.43 -29.09 -10.37
C LEU A 379 -23.98 -29.10 -10.29
N VAL A 380 -24.67 -29.34 -11.40
CA VAL A 380 -26.14 -29.45 -11.42
C VAL A 380 -26.65 -30.52 -10.47
N LYS A 381 -26.01 -31.72 -10.43
CA LYS A 381 -26.38 -32.78 -9.49
C LYS A 381 -26.17 -32.39 -8.02
N ILE A 382 -25.17 -31.58 -7.74
CA ILE A 382 -24.89 -31.07 -6.38
C ILE A 382 -25.95 -30.05 -6.00
N GLU A 383 -26.26 -29.10 -6.87
CA GLU A 383 -27.25 -28.05 -6.67
C GLU A 383 -28.68 -28.61 -6.52
N GLU A 384 -29.04 -29.69 -7.23
CA GLU A 384 -30.30 -30.43 -7.03
C GLU A 384 -30.44 -31.00 -5.63
N VAL A 385 -29.35 -31.36 -4.99
CA VAL A 385 -29.36 -31.98 -3.64
C VAL A 385 -29.36 -30.94 -2.51
N ILE A 386 -28.61 -29.84 -2.72
CA ILE A 386 -28.42 -28.79 -1.70
C ILE A 386 -29.52 -27.73 -1.77
N GLY A 387 -30.17 -27.58 -2.94
CA GLY A 387 -31.01 -26.48 -3.33
C GLY A 387 -30.17 -25.42 -4.05
N SER A 388 -30.73 -24.86 -5.13
CA SER A 388 -30.08 -23.75 -5.87
C SER A 388 -30.14 -22.48 -5.03
N LYS A 389 -29.24 -22.31 -4.10
CA LYS A 389 -28.93 -21.01 -3.52
C LYS A 389 -27.95 -20.32 -4.46
N GLU A 390 -28.24 -19.08 -4.80
CA GLU A 390 -27.21 -18.20 -5.34
C GLU A 390 -26.12 -18.09 -4.26
N ASN A 391 -25.04 -18.81 -4.48
CA ASN A 391 -23.85 -18.69 -3.64
C ASN A 391 -22.92 -17.71 -4.35
N PRO A 392 -22.80 -16.47 -3.86
CA PRO A 392 -21.92 -15.46 -4.45
C PRO A 392 -20.45 -15.92 -4.37
N SER A 393 -19.63 -15.45 -5.30
CA SER A 393 -18.18 -15.64 -5.21
C SER A 393 -17.66 -15.13 -3.86
N PRO A 394 -16.64 -15.74 -3.26
CA PRO A 394 -16.08 -15.25 -2.00
C PRO A 394 -15.54 -13.82 -2.13
N PHE A 395 -15.38 -13.32 -3.35
CA PHE A 395 -14.87 -11.98 -3.65
C PHE A 395 -15.96 -10.96 -4.01
N GLU A 396 -17.19 -11.39 -4.34
CA GLU A 396 -18.29 -10.47 -4.71
C GLU A 396 -18.58 -9.44 -3.61
N LYS A 397 -18.50 -9.85 -2.34
CA LYS A 397 -18.64 -8.92 -1.20
C LYS A 397 -17.60 -7.79 -1.16
N TYR A 398 -16.53 -7.89 -1.95
CA TYR A 398 -15.47 -6.88 -2.01
C TYR A 398 -15.46 -6.09 -3.31
N THR A 399 -16.10 -6.59 -4.38
CA THR A 399 -15.99 -6.03 -5.73
C THR A 399 -17.30 -5.53 -6.32
N ASP A 400 -18.44 -6.13 -5.94
CA ASP A 400 -19.69 -5.94 -6.66
C ASP A 400 -20.56 -4.79 -6.15
N SER A 401 -20.31 -4.30 -4.94
CA SER A 401 -21.02 -3.15 -4.38
C SER A 401 -20.15 -2.35 -3.43
N TYR A 402 -20.15 -1.04 -3.60
CA TYR A 402 -19.49 -0.13 -2.67
C TYR A 402 -20.06 -0.26 -1.26
N GLU A 403 -21.38 -0.35 -1.13
CA GLU A 403 -22.08 -0.48 0.15
C GLU A 403 -21.69 -1.76 0.86
N ILE A 404 -21.62 -2.89 0.17
CA ILE A 404 -21.21 -4.19 0.74
C ILE A 404 -19.73 -4.14 1.13
N SER A 405 -18.88 -3.56 0.30
CA SER A 405 -17.46 -3.45 0.56
C SER A 405 -17.17 -2.57 1.78
N ILE A 406 -17.86 -1.44 1.90
CA ILE A 406 -17.72 -0.52 3.04
C ILE A 406 -18.24 -1.13 4.35
N GLU A 407 -19.34 -1.89 4.29
CA GLU A 407 -19.86 -2.66 5.42
C GLU A 407 -18.87 -3.75 5.88
N THR A 408 -18.27 -4.44 4.92
CA THR A 408 -17.24 -5.44 5.20
C THR A 408 -16.04 -4.81 5.89
N LEU A 409 -15.58 -3.66 5.43
CA LEU A 409 -14.50 -2.91 6.08
C LEU A 409 -14.92 -2.39 7.46
N GLY A 410 -16.15 -1.93 7.61
CA GLY A 410 -16.70 -1.52 8.89
C GLY A 410 -16.68 -2.64 9.92
N GLY A 411 -17.07 -3.84 9.49
CA GLY A 411 -16.98 -5.06 10.31
C GLY A 411 -15.54 -5.38 10.70
N TYR A 412 -14.61 -5.30 9.76
CA TYR A 412 -13.18 -5.51 10.01
C TYR A 412 -12.60 -4.48 11.00
N LEU A 413 -12.99 -3.20 10.87
CA LEU A 413 -12.59 -2.12 11.77
C LEU A 413 -13.31 -2.12 13.12
N GLN A 414 -14.27 -3.02 13.32
CA GLN A 414 -15.15 -3.08 14.49
C GLN A 414 -15.92 -1.75 14.75
N ILE A 415 -16.27 -1.04 13.69
CA ILE A 415 -17.05 0.18 13.74
C ILE A 415 -18.53 -0.21 13.74
N GLN A 416 -19.24 0.13 14.82
CA GLN A 416 -20.68 -0.17 15.01
C GLN A 416 -21.61 0.95 14.50
N GLU A 417 -21.16 1.78 13.59
CA GLU A 417 -21.97 2.87 13.04
C GLU A 417 -22.78 2.40 11.82
N ASN A 418 -24.02 2.87 11.72
CA ASN A 418 -24.96 2.50 10.66
C ASN A 418 -24.59 3.02 9.26
N SER A 419 -23.55 3.87 9.14
CA SER A 419 -23.01 4.34 7.86
C SER A 419 -21.54 4.71 8.02
N LEU A 420 -20.64 3.90 7.50
CA LEU A 420 -19.23 4.23 7.43
C LEU A 420 -18.98 5.16 6.24
N THR A 421 -18.36 6.31 6.49
CA THR A 421 -17.99 7.26 5.45
C THR A 421 -16.51 7.15 5.06
N LEU A 422 -16.15 7.61 3.87
CA LEU A 422 -14.76 7.67 3.43
C LEU A 422 -13.90 8.49 4.38
N ASP A 423 -14.42 9.61 4.91
CA ASP A 423 -13.72 10.45 5.90
C ASP A 423 -13.40 9.70 7.19
N GLN A 424 -14.31 8.86 7.67
CA GLN A 424 -14.06 8.01 8.85
C GLN A 424 -12.95 6.99 8.58
N ILE A 425 -12.90 6.40 7.38
CA ILE A 425 -11.81 5.50 6.97
C ILE A 425 -10.49 6.27 6.91
N LEU A 426 -10.47 7.42 6.23
CA LEU A 426 -9.28 8.25 6.09
C LEU A 426 -8.78 8.80 7.46
N SER A 427 -9.68 8.95 8.45
CA SER A 427 -9.30 9.34 9.80
C SER A 427 -8.50 8.27 10.54
N LYS A 428 -8.55 7.01 10.11
CA LYS A 428 -7.75 5.90 10.67
C LYS A 428 -6.33 5.86 10.12
N ALA A 429 -6.08 6.53 8.99
CA ALA A 429 -4.73 6.64 8.46
C ALA A 429 -3.88 7.58 9.31
N ASN A 430 -2.63 7.22 9.50
CA ASN A 430 -1.65 8.09 10.14
C ASN A 430 -1.20 9.21 9.16
N PRO A 431 -0.41 10.19 9.62
CA PRO A 431 0.07 11.27 8.76
C PRO A 431 0.93 10.83 7.57
N THR A 432 1.42 9.59 7.55
CA THR A 432 2.16 9.01 6.41
C THR A 432 1.26 8.25 5.43
N GLY A 433 -0.06 8.31 5.61
CA GLY A 433 -1.01 7.58 4.78
C GLY A 433 -1.11 6.08 5.10
N SER A 434 -0.40 5.61 6.13
CA SER A 434 -0.43 4.19 6.50
C SER A 434 -1.71 3.84 7.24
N LEU A 435 -2.31 2.72 6.87
CA LEU A 435 -3.49 2.14 7.49
C LEU A 435 -3.06 1.07 8.49
N ILE A 436 -3.20 1.38 9.77
CA ILE A 436 -2.68 0.57 10.88
C ILE A 436 -3.83 0.03 11.71
N MET A 437 -3.86 -1.30 11.90
CA MET A 437 -4.71 -1.98 12.86
C MET A 437 -3.84 -2.59 13.97
N GLY A 438 -4.10 -2.20 15.23
CA GLY A 438 -3.31 -2.68 16.37
C GLY A 438 -1.97 -1.95 16.54
N SER A 439 -0.88 -2.66 16.82
CA SER A 439 0.26 -2.03 17.48
C SER A 439 1.45 -1.65 16.60
N ARG A 440 1.65 -2.14 15.36
CA ARG A 440 3.01 -1.99 14.81
C ARG A 440 3.21 -1.82 13.31
N GLN A 441 2.43 -2.45 12.44
CA GLN A 441 2.71 -2.48 10.99
C GLN A 441 1.50 -2.00 10.20
N GLN A 442 1.72 -1.63 8.95
CA GLN A 442 0.64 -1.40 8.02
C GLN A 442 -0.13 -2.70 7.82
N ASP A 443 -1.45 -2.62 7.90
CA ASP A 443 -2.29 -3.80 7.78
C ASP A 443 -2.57 -4.11 6.29
N PRO A 444 -2.16 -5.29 5.78
CA PRO A 444 -2.36 -5.65 4.37
C PRO A 444 -3.82 -5.91 4.02
N VAL A 445 -4.62 -6.46 4.95
CA VAL A 445 -6.06 -6.67 4.73
C VAL A 445 -6.75 -5.33 4.60
N PHE A 446 -6.45 -4.39 5.52
CA PHE A 446 -7.00 -3.05 5.45
C PHE A 446 -6.56 -2.32 4.17
N SER A 447 -5.29 -2.44 3.78
CA SER A 447 -4.79 -1.85 2.53
C SER A 447 -5.53 -2.42 1.31
N ALA A 448 -5.73 -3.73 1.26
CA ALA A 448 -6.45 -4.39 0.17
C ALA A 448 -7.92 -3.99 0.12
N LEU A 449 -8.63 -4.06 1.26
CA LEU A 449 -10.03 -3.67 1.37
C LEU A 449 -10.23 -2.19 1.01
N PHE A 450 -9.35 -1.31 1.47
CA PHE A 450 -9.40 0.11 1.14
C PHE A 450 -9.31 0.33 -0.38
N LEU A 451 -8.34 -0.29 -1.05
CA LEU A 451 -8.18 -0.18 -2.50
C LEU A 451 -9.40 -0.71 -3.24
N LEU A 452 -9.98 -1.84 -2.81
CA LEU A 452 -11.18 -2.41 -3.42
C LEU A 452 -12.40 -1.51 -3.25
N ILE A 453 -12.59 -0.93 -2.05
CA ILE A 453 -13.68 0.00 -1.77
C ILE A 453 -13.56 1.27 -2.62
N ILE A 454 -12.37 1.87 -2.65
CA ILE A 454 -12.16 3.07 -3.44
C ILE A 454 -12.41 2.77 -4.92
N ARG A 455 -11.88 1.65 -5.44
CA ARG A 455 -12.21 1.26 -6.82
C ARG A 455 -13.71 1.10 -7.02
N ALA A 456 -14.41 0.38 -6.16
CA ALA A 456 -15.86 0.18 -6.26
C ALA A 456 -16.63 1.49 -6.15
N GLY A 457 -16.14 2.46 -5.38
CA GLY A 457 -16.73 3.79 -5.29
C GLY A 457 -16.57 4.63 -6.54
N PHE A 458 -15.47 4.47 -7.26
CA PHE A 458 -15.21 5.20 -8.50
C PHE A 458 -15.71 4.45 -9.74
N LEU A 459 -15.60 3.12 -9.76
CA LEU A 459 -16.01 2.30 -10.88
C LEU A 459 -16.47 0.92 -10.42
N GLN A 460 -17.69 0.55 -10.76
CA GLN A 460 -18.27 -0.78 -10.55
C GLN A 460 -18.63 -1.45 -11.87
N GLU A 461 -18.56 -2.76 -11.90
CA GLU A 461 -19.07 -3.58 -12.99
C GLU A 461 -20.19 -4.47 -12.48
N LYS A 462 -21.31 -4.50 -13.19
CA LYS A 462 -22.44 -5.37 -12.91
C LYS A 462 -22.78 -6.19 -14.15
N LYS A 463 -23.10 -7.46 -13.99
CA LYS A 463 -23.61 -8.30 -15.06
C LYS A 463 -25.12 -8.15 -15.13
N LEU A 464 -25.64 -7.68 -16.26
CA LEU A 464 -27.07 -7.58 -16.49
C LEU A 464 -27.67 -8.96 -16.73
N PRO A 465 -28.99 -9.14 -16.51
CA PRO A 465 -29.72 -10.38 -16.86
C PRO A 465 -29.58 -10.78 -18.34
N SER A 466 -29.32 -9.80 -19.22
CA SER A 466 -29.05 -10.03 -20.65
C SER A 466 -27.68 -10.70 -20.90
N GLY A 467 -26.81 -10.76 -19.90
CA GLY A 467 -25.40 -11.18 -20.04
C GLY A 467 -24.45 -10.06 -20.43
N GLU A 468 -24.96 -8.88 -20.77
CA GLU A 468 -24.16 -7.68 -21.05
C GLU A 468 -23.58 -7.12 -19.73
N LYS A 469 -22.46 -6.40 -19.83
CA LYS A 469 -21.82 -5.76 -18.69
C LYS A 469 -22.21 -4.29 -18.60
N GLN A 470 -22.61 -3.88 -17.41
CA GLN A 470 -22.89 -2.51 -17.07
C GLN A 470 -21.75 -1.96 -16.21
N ILE A 471 -21.21 -0.82 -16.62
CA ILE A 471 -20.17 -0.09 -15.90
C ILE A 471 -20.80 1.14 -15.26
N GLN A 472 -20.81 1.16 -13.96
CA GLN A 472 -21.28 2.30 -13.18
C GLN A 472 -20.09 3.17 -12.80
N VAL A 473 -20.02 4.40 -13.30
CA VAL A 473 -19.01 5.38 -12.92
C VAL A 473 -19.50 6.21 -11.74
N ALA A 474 -18.54 6.64 -10.89
CA ALA A 474 -18.83 7.44 -9.70
C ALA A 474 -19.95 6.85 -8.83
N SER A 475 -19.91 5.51 -8.61
CA SER A 475 -20.96 4.75 -7.93
C SER A 475 -21.19 5.15 -6.46
N SER A 476 -20.20 5.76 -5.80
CA SER A 476 -20.30 6.27 -4.44
C SER A 476 -20.12 7.78 -4.36
N TYR A 477 -20.46 8.50 -5.43
CA TYR A 477 -20.30 9.95 -5.42
C TYR A 477 -21.05 10.57 -4.23
N ASP A 478 -20.32 11.18 -3.30
CA ASP A 478 -20.89 11.82 -2.13
C ASP A 478 -21.24 13.29 -2.42
N LEU A 479 -22.20 13.82 -1.66
CA LEU A 479 -22.61 15.21 -1.76
C LEU A 479 -21.46 16.18 -1.48
N ASP A 480 -20.51 15.78 -0.65
CA ASP A 480 -19.31 16.56 -0.33
C ASP A 480 -18.34 16.74 -1.51
N TRP A 481 -18.51 15.92 -2.56
CA TRP A 481 -17.70 15.97 -3.78
C TRP A 481 -18.34 16.79 -4.90
N ILE A 482 -19.53 17.33 -4.67
CA ILE A 482 -20.20 18.21 -5.63
C ILE A 482 -19.33 19.45 -5.89
N GLY A 483 -19.00 19.68 -7.16
CA GLY A 483 -18.10 20.77 -7.57
C GLY A 483 -16.62 20.39 -7.61
N VAL A 484 -16.24 19.22 -7.08
CA VAL A 484 -14.87 18.70 -7.17
C VAL A 484 -14.71 17.93 -8.47
N GLY A 485 -13.70 18.28 -9.26
CA GLY A 485 -13.33 17.53 -10.47
C GLY A 485 -12.69 16.20 -10.10
N ILE A 486 -13.08 15.14 -10.82
CA ILE A 486 -12.53 13.80 -10.67
C ILE A 486 -12.03 13.31 -12.01
N GLN A 487 -10.87 12.66 -12.04
CA GLN A 487 -10.40 11.94 -13.20
C GLN A 487 -9.93 10.55 -12.80
N VAL A 488 -10.44 9.54 -13.49
CA VAL A 488 -10.00 8.14 -13.39
C VAL A 488 -9.36 7.77 -14.71
N LYS A 489 -8.15 7.19 -14.65
CA LYS A 489 -7.41 6.71 -15.82
C LYS A 489 -7.06 5.24 -15.65
N ASN A 490 -6.91 4.53 -16.76
CA ASN A 490 -6.40 3.17 -16.82
C ASN A 490 -7.14 2.19 -15.88
N ALA A 491 -8.42 2.44 -15.57
CA ALA A 491 -9.18 1.54 -14.71
C ALA A 491 -9.43 0.21 -15.43
N PRO A 492 -8.97 -0.92 -14.89
CA PRO A 492 -9.26 -2.21 -15.48
C PRO A 492 -10.75 -2.49 -15.43
N ILE A 493 -11.28 -2.95 -16.53
CA ILE A 493 -12.63 -3.48 -16.66
C ILE A 493 -12.56 -4.86 -17.31
N SER A 494 -13.61 -5.64 -17.17
CA SER A 494 -13.66 -6.95 -17.82
C SER A 494 -13.44 -6.79 -19.33
N SER A 495 -12.37 -7.39 -19.81
CA SER A 495 -11.93 -7.38 -21.21
C SER A 495 -11.40 -6.04 -21.72
N GLY A 496 -10.86 -5.19 -20.84
CA GLY A 496 -10.24 -3.95 -21.30
C GLY A 496 -9.90 -2.94 -20.20
N ILE A 497 -9.82 -1.69 -20.62
CA ILE A 497 -9.44 -0.56 -19.76
C ILE A 497 -10.41 0.59 -20.01
N MET A 498 -10.76 1.32 -18.97
CA MET A 498 -11.61 2.50 -19.04
C MET A 498 -10.99 3.69 -18.32
N GLY A 499 -11.20 4.88 -18.87
CA GLY A 499 -10.97 6.15 -18.20
C GLY A 499 -12.22 7.03 -18.26
N TYR A 500 -12.39 7.89 -17.25
CA TYR A 500 -13.43 8.91 -17.30
C TYR A 500 -13.03 10.15 -16.49
N ALA A 501 -13.67 11.27 -16.78
CA ALA A 501 -13.53 12.50 -16.02
C ALA A 501 -14.89 13.14 -15.75
N ILE A 502 -15.05 13.71 -14.56
CA ILE A 502 -16.21 14.51 -14.18
C ILE A 502 -15.71 15.94 -13.96
N ARG A 503 -16.31 16.88 -14.69
CA ARG A 503 -16.03 18.32 -14.57
C ARG A 503 -17.33 19.07 -14.31
N TRP A 504 -17.30 20.08 -13.48
CA TRP A 504 -18.49 20.81 -13.10
C TRP A 504 -18.66 22.10 -13.90
N HIS A 505 -19.82 22.26 -14.51
CA HIS A 505 -20.28 23.51 -15.14
C HIS A 505 -21.41 24.10 -14.30
N GLY A 506 -21.06 24.94 -13.33
CA GLY A 506 -22.01 25.41 -12.33
C GLY A 506 -22.57 24.27 -11.49
N THR A 507 -23.88 23.97 -11.64
CA THR A 507 -24.55 22.88 -10.90
C THR A 507 -24.68 21.58 -11.70
N SER A 508 -24.20 21.55 -12.94
CA SER A 508 -24.31 20.37 -13.82
C SER A 508 -22.94 19.72 -14.02
N PRO A 509 -22.80 18.43 -13.75
CA PRO A 509 -21.56 17.70 -14.04
C PRO A 509 -21.50 17.33 -15.52
N ALA A 510 -20.37 17.56 -16.15
CA ALA A 510 -20.01 17.02 -17.46
C ALA A 510 -19.20 15.73 -17.26
N LEU A 511 -19.66 14.65 -17.87
CA LEU A 511 -18.98 13.35 -17.89
C LEU A 511 -18.32 13.14 -19.25
N LEU A 512 -17.02 12.87 -19.24
CA LEU A 512 -16.23 12.43 -20.39
C LEU A 512 -15.78 11.01 -20.11
N TRP A 513 -15.82 10.12 -21.11
CA TRP A 513 -15.37 8.73 -20.92
C TRP A 513 -14.72 8.19 -22.18
N GLU A 514 -13.81 7.23 -21.96
CA GLU A 514 -13.15 6.44 -22.98
C GLU A 514 -12.98 5.01 -22.46
N ALA A 515 -13.50 4.03 -23.19
CA ALA A 515 -13.36 2.61 -22.88
C ALA A 515 -12.70 1.88 -24.05
N ASN A 516 -11.56 1.27 -23.79
CA ASN A 516 -10.88 0.40 -24.74
C ASN A 516 -11.19 -1.06 -24.37
N THR A 517 -12.24 -1.59 -24.97
CA THR A 517 -12.72 -2.97 -24.73
C THR A 517 -13.23 -3.60 -26.01
N SER A 518 -13.08 -4.91 -26.13
CA SER A 518 -13.60 -5.71 -27.25
C SER A 518 -15.07 -6.12 -27.08
N THR A 519 -15.64 -5.93 -25.89
CA THR A 519 -17.00 -6.34 -25.56
C THR A 519 -17.98 -5.17 -25.58
N ARG A 520 -19.28 -5.47 -25.78
CA ARG A 520 -20.32 -4.47 -25.59
C ARG A 520 -20.44 -4.12 -24.12
N ILE A 521 -20.50 -2.84 -23.84
CA ILE A 521 -20.64 -2.29 -22.50
C ILE A 521 -21.80 -1.30 -22.48
N GLN A 522 -22.44 -1.17 -21.32
CA GLN A 522 -23.34 -0.07 -21.02
C GLN A 522 -22.72 0.73 -19.87
N ILE A 523 -22.54 2.03 -20.07
CA ILE A 523 -22.00 2.93 -19.05
C ILE A 523 -23.16 3.71 -18.45
N ASN A 524 -23.22 3.82 -17.13
CA ASN A 524 -24.17 4.67 -16.41
C ASN A 524 -23.47 5.49 -15.33
N ALA A 525 -24.14 6.53 -14.84
CA ALA A 525 -23.69 7.41 -13.77
C ALA A 525 -24.86 7.67 -12.79
N GLU A 526 -25.47 6.59 -12.29
CA GLU A 526 -26.70 6.58 -11.52
C GLU A 526 -26.73 7.59 -10.36
N LYS A 527 -25.61 7.76 -9.65
CA LYS A 527 -25.51 8.73 -8.54
C LYS A 527 -25.49 10.20 -9.00
N LEU A 528 -25.13 10.45 -10.24
CA LEU A 528 -25.10 11.79 -10.84
C LEU A 528 -26.34 12.08 -11.69
N ASP A 529 -26.85 11.07 -12.42
CA ASP A 529 -28.05 11.13 -13.23
C ASP A 529 -28.62 9.71 -13.41
N GLU A 530 -29.69 9.40 -12.69
CA GLU A 530 -30.34 8.07 -12.69
C GLU A 530 -30.87 7.65 -14.06
N SER A 531 -31.19 8.62 -14.91
CA SER A 531 -31.78 8.36 -16.23
C SER A 531 -30.77 8.18 -17.36
N TRP A 532 -29.48 8.53 -17.08
CA TRP A 532 -28.48 8.55 -18.13
C TRP A 532 -27.76 7.21 -18.27
N PHE A 533 -27.59 6.77 -19.50
CA PHE A 533 -26.69 5.69 -19.88
C PHE A 533 -26.16 5.90 -21.31
N SER A 534 -25.06 5.26 -21.65
CA SER A 534 -24.51 5.19 -23.00
C SER A 534 -23.98 3.81 -23.31
N ASN A 535 -24.08 3.39 -24.57
CA ASN A 535 -23.43 2.19 -25.10
C ASN A 535 -22.19 2.54 -25.96
N ASP A 536 -21.87 3.81 -26.06
CA ASP A 536 -20.71 4.27 -26.81
C ASP A 536 -19.44 4.10 -26.00
N HIS A 537 -18.35 3.67 -26.65
CA HIS A 537 -17.06 3.47 -26.00
C HIS A 537 -16.34 4.79 -25.71
N ILE A 538 -16.66 5.87 -26.40
CA ILE A 538 -16.11 7.22 -26.20
C ILE A 538 -17.22 8.22 -26.27
N GLY A 539 -17.21 9.19 -25.37
CA GLY A 539 -18.19 10.27 -25.44
C GLY A 539 -17.99 11.35 -24.38
N GLU A 540 -18.83 12.35 -24.52
CA GLU A 540 -18.97 13.48 -23.60
C GLU A 540 -20.44 13.83 -23.46
N THR A 541 -20.89 14.09 -22.25
CA THR A 541 -22.27 14.50 -21.98
C THR A 541 -22.36 15.43 -20.79
N LEU A 542 -23.35 16.31 -20.80
CA LEU A 542 -23.73 17.10 -19.64
C LEU A 542 -24.86 16.38 -18.91
N LEU A 543 -24.60 15.94 -17.70
CA LEU A 543 -25.58 15.24 -16.87
C LEU A 543 -26.53 16.23 -16.19
N SER A 544 -27.78 15.85 -16.04
CA SER A 544 -28.86 16.68 -15.51
C SER A 544 -29.11 16.40 -14.03
N LYS A 545 -28.14 16.59 -13.16
CA LYS A 545 -28.38 16.42 -11.72
C LYS A 545 -29.08 17.63 -11.12
N GLN A 546 -30.21 17.39 -10.45
CA GLN A 546 -30.86 18.40 -9.61
C GLN A 546 -30.20 18.37 -8.23
N ILE A 547 -29.50 19.44 -7.88
CA ILE A 547 -29.01 19.63 -6.51
C ILE A 547 -30.19 20.15 -5.67
N PRO A 548 -30.52 19.52 -4.52
CA PRO A 548 -31.54 20.05 -3.62
C PRO A 548 -31.24 21.51 -3.26
N LYS A 549 -32.24 22.39 -3.29
CA LYS A 549 -32.07 23.82 -2.99
C LYS A 549 -31.39 24.08 -1.64
N GLU A 550 -31.63 23.23 -0.66
CA GLU A 550 -31.00 23.29 0.67
C GLU A 550 -29.49 23.03 0.63
N THR A 551 -29.03 22.12 -0.22
CA THR A 551 -27.60 21.83 -0.40
C THR A 551 -26.89 22.96 -1.15
N ALA A 552 -27.54 23.60 -2.12
CA ALA A 552 -26.99 24.74 -2.84
C ALA A 552 -26.73 25.95 -1.91
N VAL A 553 -27.60 26.17 -0.93
CA VAL A 553 -27.44 27.25 0.08
C VAL A 553 -26.27 26.93 1.00
N SER A 554 -26.09 25.69 1.42
CA SER A 554 -24.98 25.29 2.28
C SER A 554 -23.61 25.35 1.57
N ILE A 555 -23.56 25.04 0.28
CA ILE A 555 -22.33 25.15 -0.53
C ILE A 555 -21.90 26.61 -0.67
N HIS A 556 -22.85 27.54 -0.91
CA HIS A 556 -22.53 28.96 -0.93
C HIS A 556 -22.11 29.51 0.45
N ALA A 557 -22.68 29.01 1.53
CA ALA A 557 -22.28 29.35 2.89
C ALA A 557 -20.87 28.83 3.20
N ASN A 558 -20.54 27.59 2.83
CA ASN A 558 -19.22 27.00 3.03
C ASN A 558 -18.14 27.67 2.15
N THR A 559 -18.46 28.03 0.89
CA THR A 559 -17.51 28.77 0.05
C THR A 559 -17.27 30.19 0.56
N SER A 560 -18.25 30.82 1.21
CA SER A 560 -18.06 32.12 1.86
C SER A 560 -17.23 32.00 3.14
N LEU A 561 -17.37 30.91 3.89
CA LEU A 561 -16.56 30.62 5.09
C LEU A 561 -15.11 30.30 4.73
N LEU A 562 -14.87 29.57 3.62
CA LEU A 562 -13.54 29.32 3.09
C LEU A 562 -12.87 30.61 2.56
N LYS A 563 -13.61 31.47 1.85
CA LYS A 563 -13.08 32.79 1.43
C LYS A 563 -12.73 33.70 2.58
N ASN A 564 -13.41 33.59 3.70
CA ASN A 564 -13.08 34.37 4.91
C ASN A 564 -11.92 33.79 5.72
N ARG A 565 -11.55 32.50 5.51
CA ARG A 565 -10.37 31.90 6.15
C ARG A 565 -9.06 32.12 5.38
N ILE A 566 -9.12 32.58 4.11
CA ILE A 566 -7.95 32.87 3.26
C ILE A 566 -7.71 34.38 3.13
N ARG A 567 -8.03 35.18 4.12
CA ARG A 567 -7.46 36.52 4.23
C ARG A 567 -6.17 36.40 5.04
N PRO A 568 -4.99 36.59 4.43
CA PRO A 568 -3.80 36.84 5.22
C PRO A 568 -4.03 38.17 5.95
N ASP A 569 -3.88 38.15 7.27
CA ASP A 569 -3.80 39.36 8.05
C ASP A 569 -2.74 40.26 7.43
N SER A 570 -3.16 41.37 6.84
CA SER A 570 -2.26 42.42 6.45
C SER A 570 -1.67 43.00 7.73
N PRO A 571 -0.35 43.10 7.88
CA PRO A 571 0.21 43.79 9.01
C PRO A 571 -0.14 45.28 8.86
N ASP A 572 -1.02 45.77 9.72
CA ASP A 572 -1.25 47.19 9.86
C ASP A 572 0.08 47.89 10.20
N GLY A 573 0.51 48.75 9.29
CA GLY A 573 1.64 49.62 9.50
C GLY A 573 1.35 50.61 10.65
N GLY A 574 1.80 50.24 11.83
CA GLY A 574 1.90 51.18 12.95
C GLY A 574 3.03 52.16 12.69
N THR A 575 2.69 53.39 12.32
CA THR A 575 3.59 54.55 12.37
C THR A 575 3.95 54.82 13.83
N PHE A 576 5.23 54.65 14.17
CA PHE A 576 5.78 55.23 15.38
C PHE A 576 5.92 56.74 15.23
N GLN A 577 5.33 57.50 16.16
CA GLN A 577 5.82 58.79 16.63
C GLN A 577 6.56 58.60 17.94
#